data_6ac84f08970a013fbabd45104aff22fb
#
_entry.id   6ac84f08970a013fbabd45104aff22fb
#
_cell.length_a   1.000
_cell.length_b   1.000
_cell.length_c   1.000
_cell.angle_alpha   90.00
_cell.angle_beta   90.00
_cell.angle_gamma   90.00
#
_symmetry.space_group_name_H-M   'P 1'
#
loop_
_entity.id
_entity.type
_entity.pdbx_description
1 polymer ?
#
loop_
_entity_poly.entity_id
_entity_poly.type
_entity_poly.pdbx_seq_one_letter_code
_entity_poly.pdbx_strand_id
1 'polypeptide(L)'
;MFLRSKIDKAARTHLLAIGAIWLIIGLCFANSLNNDFHFDDEHSLIGNPHIRGLDKAAQFFVDPQLFSRNEGSGMYRPLVLLSYALNFIVAGYDKTVFHVTNLIIHAVVASLLYALLVNFSGSSRHSAFVTVAFAIHPLSSEPVNYVSSRSES
;
A
#
# COMPACT_ATOMS: atom_id res chain seq x y z
N MET A 1 -1.89 36.38 16.58
CA MET A 1 -1.21 36.38 15.27
C MET A 1 0.04 35.49 15.27
N PHE A 2 0.93 35.61 16.24
CA PHE A 2 2.21 34.86 16.32
C PHE A 2 2.09 33.30 16.44
N LEU A 3 1.14 32.83 17.26
CA LEU A 3 0.88 31.36 17.42
C LEU A 3 0.40 30.72 16.14
N ARG A 4 -0.51 31.38 15.41
CA ARG A 4 -1.03 30.87 14.14
C ARG A 4 0.08 30.71 13.11
N SER A 5 0.98 31.68 13.00
CA SER A 5 2.14 31.64 12.09
C SER A 5 3.10 30.47 12.40
N LYS A 6 3.33 30.14 13.69
CA LYS A 6 4.18 28.98 14.06
C LYS A 6 3.52 27.66 13.73
N ILE A 7 2.20 27.52 13.95
CA ILE A 7 1.44 26.31 13.61
C ILE A 7 1.44 26.11 12.10
N ASP A 8 1.20 27.18 11.33
CA ASP A 8 1.20 27.12 9.87
C ASP A 8 2.58 26.70 9.33
N LYS A 9 3.67 27.20 9.91
CA LYS A 9 5.02 26.83 9.53
C LYS A 9 5.34 25.36 9.84
N ALA A 10 4.93 24.85 11.01
CA ALA A 10 5.11 23.45 11.38
C ALA A 10 4.33 22.52 10.46
N ALA A 11 3.05 22.81 10.22
CA ALA A 11 2.20 22.04 9.31
C ALA A 11 2.79 21.99 7.90
N ARG A 12 3.27 23.11 7.37
CA ARG A 12 3.94 23.17 6.07
C ARG A 12 5.19 22.31 6.02
N THR A 13 5.99 22.27 7.09
CA THR A 13 7.19 21.41 7.13
C THR A 13 6.83 19.93 7.04
N HIS A 14 5.78 19.51 7.77
CA HIS A 14 5.33 18.11 7.71
C HIS A 14 4.74 17.74 6.36
N LEU A 15 3.94 18.60 5.74
CA LEU A 15 3.39 18.39 4.41
C LEU A 15 4.50 18.26 3.35
N LEU A 16 5.52 19.12 3.41
CA LEU A 16 6.67 19.04 2.50
C LEU A 16 7.46 17.75 2.70
N ALA A 17 7.65 17.30 3.94
CA ALA A 17 8.34 16.05 4.24
C ALA A 17 7.57 14.85 3.68
N ILE A 18 6.25 14.78 3.91
CA ILE A 18 5.39 13.72 3.36
C ILE A 18 5.41 13.75 1.83
N GLY A 19 5.27 14.92 1.22
CA GLY A 19 5.34 15.05 -0.24
C GLY A 19 6.67 14.60 -0.82
N ALA A 20 7.80 14.89 -0.15
CA ALA A 20 9.12 14.43 -0.55
C ALA A 20 9.24 12.89 -0.41
N ILE A 21 8.71 12.29 0.67
CA ILE A 21 8.67 10.83 0.86
C ILE A 21 7.89 10.17 -0.29
N TRP A 22 6.70 10.66 -0.62
CA TRP A 22 5.88 10.15 -1.72
C TRP A 22 6.58 10.24 -3.07
N LEU A 23 7.25 11.37 -3.33
CA LEU A 23 8.02 11.58 -4.55
C LEU A 23 9.17 10.56 -4.66
N ILE A 24 9.90 10.35 -3.57
CA ILE A 24 11.02 9.38 -3.54
C ILE A 24 10.49 7.96 -3.79
N ILE A 25 9.41 7.54 -3.12
CA ILE A 25 8.76 6.24 -3.34
C ILE A 25 8.37 6.10 -4.82
N GLY A 26 7.66 7.10 -5.37
CA GLY A 26 7.23 7.08 -6.77
C GLY A 26 8.39 6.95 -7.75
N LEU A 27 9.50 7.66 -7.51
CA LEU A 27 10.69 7.59 -8.37
C LEU A 27 11.42 6.23 -8.23
N CYS A 28 11.56 5.72 -7.00
CA CYS A 28 12.27 4.46 -6.75
C CYS A 28 11.51 3.24 -7.28
N PHE A 29 10.19 3.28 -7.26
CA PHE A 29 9.34 2.15 -7.65
C PHE A 29 8.55 2.38 -8.95
N ALA A 30 8.87 3.41 -9.74
CA ALA A 30 8.19 3.69 -11.01
C ALA A 30 8.20 2.50 -11.97
N ASN A 31 9.26 1.68 -11.93
CA ASN A 31 9.38 0.47 -12.74
C ASN A 31 8.34 -0.60 -12.40
N SER A 32 7.84 -0.63 -11.15
CA SER A 32 6.83 -1.62 -10.73
C SER A 32 5.54 -1.54 -11.54
N LEU A 33 5.20 -0.37 -12.06
CA LEU A 33 3.99 -0.15 -12.85
C LEU A 33 3.92 -0.96 -14.14
N ASN A 34 5.07 -1.45 -14.62
CA ASN A 34 5.17 -2.27 -15.81
C ASN A 34 5.30 -3.77 -15.51
N ASN A 35 5.37 -4.16 -14.23
CA ASN A 35 5.48 -5.55 -13.85
C ASN A 35 4.20 -6.32 -14.24
N ASP A 36 4.38 -7.60 -14.56
CA ASP A 36 3.28 -8.52 -14.77
C ASP A 36 2.86 -9.18 -13.45
N PHE A 37 1.72 -9.88 -13.47
CA PHE A 37 1.31 -10.71 -12.36
C PHE A 37 2.20 -11.96 -12.29
N HIS A 38 2.56 -12.40 -11.08
CA HIS A 38 3.49 -13.51 -10.86
C HIS A 38 3.00 -14.46 -9.76
N PHE A 39 3.38 -15.72 -9.87
CA PHE A 39 3.21 -16.78 -8.87
C PHE A 39 1.80 -16.81 -8.22
N ASP A 40 1.68 -16.37 -6.99
CA ASP A 40 0.45 -16.43 -6.20
C ASP A 40 -0.65 -15.49 -6.73
N ASP A 41 -0.30 -14.50 -7.55
CA ASP A 41 -1.27 -13.64 -8.22
C ASP A 41 -2.19 -14.46 -9.13
N GLU A 42 -1.71 -15.61 -9.67
CA GLU A 42 -2.51 -16.47 -10.54
C GLU A 42 -3.73 -17.05 -9.81
N HIS A 43 -3.54 -17.60 -8.61
CA HIS A 43 -4.64 -18.25 -7.89
C HIS A 43 -5.40 -17.31 -6.94
N SER A 44 -4.75 -16.28 -6.40
CA SER A 44 -5.36 -15.34 -5.44
C SER A 44 -6.07 -14.17 -6.12
N LEU A 45 -5.64 -13.83 -7.36
CA LEU A 45 -6.12 -12.68 -8.10
C LEU A 45 -6.77 -13.10 -9.43
N ILE A 46 -5.97 -13.52 -10.43
CA ILE A 46 -6.45 -13.73 -11.82
C ILE A 46 -7.50 -14.83 -11.89
N GLY A 47 -7.20 -15.98 -11.29
CA GLY A 47 -8.08 -17.15 -11.23
C GLY A 47 -9.17 -17.06 -10.16
N ASN A 48 -9.15 -16.07 -9.28
CA ASN A 48 -10.09 -15.96 -8.17
C ASN A 48 -11.43 -15.33 -8.62
N PRO A 49 -12.53 -16.08 -8.65
CA PRO A 49 -13.84 -15.53 -9.06
C PRO A 49 -14.46 -14.60 -8.00
N HIS A 50 -13.99 -14.67 -6.75
CA HIS A 50 -14.62 -13.98 -5.62
C HIS A 50 -14.31 -12.49 -5.57
N ILE A 51 -13.25 -12.04 -6.26
CA ILE A 51 -12.86 -10.62 -6.32
C ILE A 51 -13.45 -9.87 -7.52
N ARG A 52 -14.27 -10.52 -8.36
CA ARG A 52 -14.84 -9.90 -9.57
C ARG A 52 -16.01 -8.96 -9.30
N GLY A 53 -16.32 -8.70 -8.04
CA GLY A 53 -17.38 -7.81 -7.59
C GLY A 53 -17.37 -7.63 -6.07
N LEU A 54 -18.31 -6.84 -5.55
CA LEU A 54 -18.47 -6.60 -4.12
C LEU A 54 -19.64 -7.38 -3.50
N ASP A 55 -20.30 -8.24 -4.26
CA ASP A 55 -21.41 -9.09 -3.80
C ASP A 55 -21.01 -10.00 -2.62
N LYS A 56 -19.75 -10.41 -2.57
CA LYS A 56 -19.17 -11.21 -1.50
C LYS A 56 -18.33 -10.42 -0.48
N ALA A 57 -18.30 -9.10 -0.54
CA ALA A 57 -17.42 -8.28 0.30
C ALA A 57 -17.60 -8.53 1.81
N ALA A 58 -18.85 -8.75 2.29
CA ALA A 58 -19.11 -9.11 3.67
C ALA A 58 -18.56 -10.50 4.04
N GLN A 59 -18.57 -11.45 3.09
CA GLN A 59 -18.09 -12.81 3.29
C GLN A 59 -16.56 -12.87 3.41
N PHE A 60 -15.82 -11.90 2.83
CA PHE A 60 -14.37 -11.82 3.00
C PHE A 60 -13.93 -11.74 4.47
N PHE A 61 -14.78 -11.22 5.34
CA PHE A 61 -14.51 -11.08 6.77
C PHE A 61 -14.85 -12.31 7.60
N VAL A 62 -15.47 -13.33 7.02
CA VAL A 62 -15.90 -14.53 7.75
C VAL A 62 -15.42 -15.84 7.13
N ASP A 63 -15.08 -15.83 5.83
CA ASP A 63 -14.67 -17.03 5.11
C ASP A 63 -13.27 -16.89 4.49
N PRO A 64 -12.23 -17.48 5.11
CA PRO A 64 -10.87 -17.42 4.58
C PRO A 64 -10.67 -18.20 3.27
N GLN A 65 -11.58 -19.12 2.91
CA GLN A 65 -11.46 -19.90 1.65
C GLN A 65 -11.67 -19.05 0.41
N LEU A 66 -12.28 -17.87 0.54
CA LEU A 66 -12.48 -16.95 -0.58
C LEU A 66 -11.17 -16.28 -1.06
N PHE A 67 -10.07 -16.44 -0.31
CA PHE A 67 -8.78 -15.84 -0.66
C PHE A 67 -8.17 -16.42 -1.95
N SER A 68 -8.45 -17.67 -2.26
CA SER A 68 -7.83 -18.37 -3.37
C SER A 68 -8.85 -19.19 -4.16
N ARG A 69 -8.55 -19.40 -5.45
CA ARG A 69 -9.25 -20.41 -6.26
C ARG A 69 -8.98 -21.82 -5.78
N ASN A 70 -7.82 -22.05 -5.19
CA ASN A 70 -7.37 -23.38 -4.80
C ASN A 70 -7.98 -23.76 -3.43
N GLU A 71 -8.70 -24.87 -3.38
CA GLU A 71 -9.22 -25.41 -2.13
C GLU A 71 -8.07 -25.74 -1.16
N GLY A 72 -8.24 -25.35 0.11
CA GLY A 72 -7.21 -25.55 1.13
C GLY A 72 -6.11 -24.47 1.18
N SER A 73 -6.07 -23.54 0.22
CA SER A 73 -5.15 -22.38 0.24
C SER A 73 -5.80 -21.13 0.81
N GLY A 74 -6.77 -21.28 1.71
CA GLY A 74 -7.46 -20.18 2.35
C GLY A 74 -6.56 -19.40 3.31
N MET A 75 -6.58 -18.07 3.19
CA MET A 75 -5.91 -17.14 4.11
C MET A 75 -6.88 -16.06 4.56
N TYR A 76 -6.85 -15.74 5.86
CA TYR A 76 -7.71 -14.68 6.40
C TYR A 76 -7.09 -13.30 6.13
N ARG A 77 -7.38 -12.73 4.95
CA ARG A 77 -6.89 -11.42 4.50
C ARG A 77 -8.03 -10.58 3.90
N PRO A 78 -9.08 -10.24 4.69
CA PRO A 78 -10.30 -9.61 4.17
C PRO A 78 -10.06 -8.27 3.48
N LEU A 79 -9.18 -7.43 4.04
CA LEU A 79 -8.86 -6.12 3.44
C LEU A 79 -8.10 -6.24 2.13
N VAL A 80 -7.27 -7.27 1.98
CA VAL A 80 -6.57 -7.55 0.73
C VAL A 80 -7.56 -7.94 -0.35
N LEU A 81 -8.47 -8.89 -0.06
CA LEU A 81 -9.54 -9.28 -0.98
C LEU A 81 -10.42 -8.10 -1.39
N LEU A 82 -10.82 -7.29 -0.41
CA LEU A 82 -11.61 -6.09 -0.67
C LEU A 82 -10.85 -5.12 -1.60
N SER A 83 -9.57 -4.93 -1.38
CA SER A 83 -8.74 -4.06 -2.23
C SER A 83 -8.59 -4.62 -3.65
N TYR A 84 -8.50 -5.95 -3.81
CA TYR A 84 -8.49 -6.59 -5.14
C TYR A 84 -9.83 -6.41 -5.85
N ALA A 85 -10.94 -6.63 -5.15
CA ALA A 85 -12.27 -6.43 -5.71
C ALA A 85 -12.49 -4.98 -6.17
N LEU A 86 -12.04 -4.00 -5.38
CA LEU A 86 -12.09 -2.59 -5.75
C LEU A 86 -11.24 -2.29 -6.99
N ASN A 87 -10.01 -2.81 -7.06
CA ASN A 87 -9.17 -2.65 -8.26
C ASN A 87 -9.83 -3.27 -9.49
N PHE A 88 -10.40 -4.48 -9.34
CA PHE A 88 -11.08 -5.16 -10.45
C PHE A 88 -12.29 -4.38 -10.98
N ILE A 89 -13.10 -3.80 -10.10
CA ILE A 89 -14.26 -2.99 -10.50
C ILE A 89 -13.81 -1.74 -11.28
N VAL A 90 -12.69 -1.13 -10.88
CA VAL A 90 -12.19 0.09 -11.53
C VAL A 90 -11.61 -0.19 -12.91
N ALA A 91 -10.87 -1.28 -13.07
CA ALA A 91 -10.05 -1.49 -14.27
C ALA A 91 -9.91 -2.96 -14.73
N GLY A 92 -10.74 -3.87 -14.23
CA GLY A 92 -10.59 -5.30 -14.54
C GLY A 92 -9.24 -5.82 -14.07
N TYR A 93 -8.54 -6.53 -14.95
CA TYR A 93 -7.19 -7.04 -14.67
C TYR A 93 -6.07 -6.13 -15.21
N ASP A 94 -6.29 -4.80 -15.27
CA ASP A 94 -5.20 -3.88 -15.60
C ASP A 94 -4.17 -3.87 -14.46
N LYS A 95 -3.03 -4.49 -14.72
CA LYS A 95 -1.92 -4.63 -13.77
C LYS A 95 -1.44 -3.30 -13.21
N THR A 96 -1.47 -2.23 -14.00
CA THR A 96 -1.04 -0.90 -13.58
C THR A 96 -1.83 -0.40 -12.38
N VAL A 97 -3.16 -0.62 -12.37
CA VAL A 97 -4.03 -0.18 -11.27
C VAL A 97 -3.70 -0.93 -9.97
N PHE A 98 -3.37 -2.23 -10.07
CA PHE A 98 -2.97 -3.01 -8.89
C PHE A 98 -1.63 -2.53 -8.32
N HIS A 99 -0.64 -2.25 -9.17
CA HIS A 99 0.65 -1.72 -8.73
C HIS A 99 0.55 -0.29 -8.19
N VAL A 100 -0.24 0.58 -8.82
CA VAL A 100 -0.52 1.93 -8.28
C VAL A 100 -1.13 1.84 -6.88
N THR A 101 -2.05 0.90 -6.66
CA THR A 101 -2.64 0.69 -5.34
C THR A 101 -1.58 0.24 -4.32
N ASN A 102 -0.67 -0.67 -4.67
CA ASN A 102 0.44 -1.07 -3.79
C ASN A 102 1.34 0.13 -3.44
N LEU A 103 1.69 0.95 -4.44
CA LEU A 103 2.47 2.17 -4.22
C LEU A 103 1.77 3.16 -3.26
N ILE A 104 0.47 3.36 -3.44
CA ILE A 104 -0.31 4.24 -2.55
C ILE A 104 -0.33 3.68 -1.12
N ILE A 105 -0.58 2.38 -0.94
CA ILE A 105 -0.57 1.75 0.37
C ILE A 105 0.79 1.92 1.03
N HIS A 106 1.88 1.63 0.32
CA HIS A 106 3.24 1.79 0.83
C HIS A 106 3.55 3.24 1.22
N ALA A 107 3.13 4.22 0.40
CA ALA A 107 3.30 5.64 0.70
C ALA A 107 2.48 6.09 1.92
N VAL A 108 1.28 5.53 2.12
CA VAL A 108 0.46 5.77 3.32
C VAL A 108 1.14 5.17 4.56
N VAL A 109 1.63 3.94 4.48
CA VAL A 109 2.38 3.29 5.60
C VAL A 109 3.62 4.10 5.95
N ALA A 110 4.40 4.55 4.96
CA ALA A 110 5.54 5.44 5.20
C ALA A 110 5.12 6.76 5.86
N SER A 111 3.98 7.34 5.46
CA SER A 111 3.45 8.57 6.08
C SER A 111 3.05 8.36 7.54
N LEU A 112 2.43 7.23 7.85
CA LEU A 112 2.07 6.86 9.23
C LEU A 112 3.32 6.63 10.08
N LEU A 113 4.33 5.95 9.53
CA LEU A 113 5.63 5.77 10.19
C LEU A 113 6.30 7.13 10.47
N TYR A 114 6.31 8.03 9.48
CA TYR A 114 6.82 9.40 9.67
C TYR A 114 6.11 10.12 10.81
N ALA A 115 4.77 10.10 10.83
CA ALA A 115 3.98 10.74 11.86
C ALA A 115 4.27 10.15 13.25
N LEU A 116 4.38 8.81 13.34
CA LEU A 116 4.74 8.11 14.56
C LEU A 116 6.13 8.55 15.06
N LEU A 117 7.14 8.52 14.19
CA LEU A 117 8.51 8.90 14.52
C LEU A 117 8.62 10.37 14.94
N VAL A 118 7.89 11.29 14.31
CA VAL A 118 7.84 12.69 14.72
C VAL A 118 7.29 12.82 16.13
N ASN A 119 6.24 12.06 16.45
CA ASN A 119 5.63 12.11 17.78
C ASN A 119 6.60 11.62 18.88
N PHE A 120 7.45 10.63 18.59
CA PHE A 120 8.44 10.12 19.55
C PHE A 120 9.72 10.96 19.61
N SER A 121 10.26 11.39 18.46
CA SER A 121 11.57 12.06 18.40
C SER A 121 11.49 13.58 18.53
N GLY A 122 10.32 14.17 18.28
CA GLY A 122 10.14 15.63 18.18
C GLY A 122 10.89 16.29 17.01
N SER A 123 11.52 15.50 16.13
CA SER A 123 12.38 15.98 15.04
C SER A 123 11.88 15.52 13.68
N SER A 124 11.33 16.45 12.89
CA SER A 124 10.86 16.15 11.53
C SER A 124 11.98 15.68 10.59
N ARG A 125 13.21 16.16 10.77
CA ARG A 125 14.36 15.77 9.92
C ARG A 125 14.77 14.32 10.16
N HIS A 126 14.98 13.93 11.43
CA HIS A 126 15.36 12.56 11.77
C HIS A 126 14.26 11.59 11.37
N SER A 127 13.00 11.93 11.63
CA SER A 127 11.85 11.12 11.25
C SER A 127 11.76 10.93 9.74
N ALA A 128 11.95 11.99 8.95
CA ALA A 128 11.95 11.89 7.50
C ALA A 128 13.09 11.00 6.99
N PHE A 129 14.31 11.15 7.53
CA PHE A 129 15.46 10.33 7.15
C PHE A 129 15.22 8.84 7.41
N VAL A 130 14.76 8.48 8.62
CA VAL A 130 14.46 7.09 8.98
C VAL A 130 13.32 6.53 8.13
N THR A 131 12.28 7.32 7.88
CA THR A 131 11.16 6.91 7.03
C THR A 131 11.58 6.66 5.59
N VAL A 132 12.43 7.52 5.02
CA VAL A 132 12.98 7.31 3.68
C VAL A 132 13.82 6.04 3.65
N ALA A 133 14.70 5.83 4.63
CA ALA A 133 15.52 4.62 4.72
C ALA A 133 14.66 3.35 4.78
N PHE A 134 13.54 3.37 5.52
CA PHE A 134 12.55 2.30 5.53
C PHE A 134 11.87 2.14 4.16
N ALA A 135 11.38 3.24 3.61
CA ALA A 135 10.54 3.21 2.41
C ALA A 135 11.28 2.69 1.16
N ILE A 136 12.59 2.98 1.03
CA ILE A 136 13.40 2.51 -0.10
C ILE A 136 14.25 1.27 0.24
N HIS A 137 14.04 0.69 1.43
CA HIS A 137 14.79 -0.51 1.82
C HIS A 137 14.49 -1.67 0.86
N PRO A 138 15.47 -2.49 0.47
CA PRO A 138 15.24 -3.62 -0.45
C PRO A 138 14.15 -4.59 0.01
N LEU A 139 13.98 -4.83 1.30
CA LEU A 139 12.89 -5.66 1.83
C LEU A 139 11.49 -5.06 1.59
N SER A 140 11.40 -3.73 1.47
CA SER A 140 10.13 -3.05 1.16
C SER A 140 9.76 -3.13 -0.33
N SER A 141 10.64 -3.69 -1.17
CA SER A 141 10.37 -3.82 -2.60
C SER A 141 9.36 -4.92 -2.91
N GLU A 142 9.30 -5.96 -2.09
CA GLU A 142 8.41 -7.11 -2.30
C GLU A 142 6.93 -6.71 -2.25
N PRO A 143 6.40 -6.08 -1.17
CA PRO A 143 5.00 -5.68 -1.11
C PRO A 143 4.62 -4.62 -2.15
N VAL A 144 5.58 -3.93 -2.76
CA VAL A 144 5.33 -2.95 -3.83
C VAL A 144 5.31 -3.61 -5.21
N ASN A 145 6.29 -4.49 -5.49
CA ASN A 145 6.48 -5.10 -6.81
C ASN A 145 5.63 -6.36 -7.03
N TYR A 146 5.12 -6.98 -5.98
CA TYR A 146 4.37 -8.23 -6.02
C TYR A 146 2.97 -8.03 -5.43
N VAL A 147 1.93 -8.25 -6.24
CA VAL A 147 0.56 -7.85 -5.86
C VAL A 147 0.04 -8.68 -4.69
N SER A 148 0.30 -9.98 -4.66
CA SER A 148 -0.15 -10.87 -3.58
C SER A 148 0.55 -10.62 -2.25
N SER A 149 1.74 -9.98 -2.24
CA SER A 149 2.43 -9.53 -1.01
C SER A 149 1.89 -8.23 -0.43
N ARG A 150 0.81 -7.66 -0.97
CA ARG A 150 0.15 -6.44 -0.47
C ARG A 150 -0.14 -6.44 1.04
N SER A 151 -0.37 -7.60 1.62
CA SER A 151 -0.64 -7.74 3.07
C SER A 151 0.60 -7.52 3.94
N GLU A 152 1.76 -7.37 3.36
CA GLU A 152 3.05 -7.20 4.05
C GLU A 152 3.52 -5.74 4.07
N SER A 153 2.70 -4.85 3.50
CA SER A 153 2.94 -3.40 3.47
C SER A 153 2.67 -2.70 4.80
#